data_18e340af3047c92a94d6bc8e012bf7d7
#
_entry.id   18e340af3047c92a94d6bc8e012bf7d7
#
_cell.length_a   1.000
_cell.length_b   1.000
_cell.length_c   1.000
_cell.angle_alpha   90.00
_cell.angle_beta   90.00
_cell.angle_gamma   90.00
#
_symmetry.space_group_name_H-M   'P 1'
#
loop_
_entity.id
_entity.type
_entity.pdbx_description
1 polymer ?
#
loop_
_entity_poly.entity_id
_entity_poly.type
_entity_poly.pdbx_seq_one_letter_code
_entity_poly.pdbx_strand_id
1 'polypeptide(L)'
;MRLASYQPDIAPNLGSMIRLCACFGVSLDIIEPCGFPLSLKSLRRSAMDYADITDMVRHDSWETFQANREPGRLILLTTKADAILWDFKFKSTDTLVMGRESAGVPNEVHNACDSHIKLPMYGKARSL
;
A
#
# COMPACT_ATOMS: atom_id res chain seq x y z
N MET A 1 -9.33 0.10 -9.30
CA MET A 1 -8.71 0.43 -8.00
C MET A 1 -7.42 -0.35 -7.85
N ARG A 2 -6.40 0.24 -7.23
CA ARG A 2 -5.10 -0.38 -6.99
C ARG A 2 -4.71 -0.20 -5.52
N LEU A 3 -3.81 -1.05 -5.03
CA LEU A 3 -3.09 -0.82 -3.78
C LEU A 3 -1.66 -0.40 -4.09
N ALA A 4 -1.10 0.49 -3.28
CA ALA A 4 0.32 0.83 -3.32
C ALA A 4 0.91 0.68 -1.91
N SER A 5 1.94 -0.11 -1.78
CA SER A 5 2.67 -0.31 -0.53
C SER A 5 3.95 0.51 -0.56
N TYR A 6 3.99 1.55 0.28
CA TYR A 6 5.14 2.44 0.37
C TYR A 6 6.20 1.85 1.29
N GLN A 7 7.33 1.45 0.71
CA GLN A 7 8.52 0.95 1.41
C GLN A 7 8.20 -0.03 2.56
N PRO A 8 7.46 -1.13 2.29
CA PRO A 8 7.08 -2.06 3.35
C PRO A 8 8.32 -2.58 4.07
N ASP A 9 8.27 -2.65 5.40
CA ASP A 9 9.41 -3.07 6.22
C ASP A 9 9.17 -4.37 7.00
N ILE A 10 7.98 -4.97 6.86
CA ILE A 10 7.64 -6.28 7.43
C ILE A 10 7.21 -7.23 6.32
N ALA A 11 8.06 -8.19 5.98
CA ALA A 11 7.83 -9.12 4.87
C ALA A 11 6.50 -9.90 4.96
N PRO A 12 6.09 -10.47 6.12
CA PRO A 12 4.79 -11.12 6.25
C PRO A 12 3.60 -10.21 5.94
N ASN A 13 3.68 -8.92 6.24
CA ASN A 13 2.60 -7.96 5.92
C ASN A 13 2.49 -7.74 4.43
N LEU A 14 3.60 -7.62 3.72
CA LEU A 14 3.58 -7.55 2.27
C LEU A 14 2.99 -8.83 1.67
N GLY A 15 3.36 -9.99 2.19
CA GLY A 15 2.79 -11.28 1.78
C GLY A 15 1.27 -11.33 1.96
N SER A 16 0.76 -10.83 3.08
CA SER A 16 -0.69 -10.73 3.33
C SER A 16 -1.37 -9.79 2.35
N MET A 17 -0.72 -8.69 2.00
CA MET A 17 -1.23 -7.71 1.04
C MET A 17 -1.29 -8.30 -0.38
N ILE A 18 -0.28 -9.06 -0.78
CA ILE A 18 -0.28 -9.79 -2.06
C ILE A 18 -1.46 -10.77 -2.13
N ARG A 19 -1.67 -11.55 -1.06
CA ARG A 19 -2.80 -12.49 -0.99
C ARG A 19 -4.14 -11.76 -1.07
N LEU A 20 -4.27 -10.65 -0.35
CA LEU A 20 -5.47 -9.81 -0.41
C LEU A 20 -5.75 -9.35 -1.84
N CYS A 21 -4.73 -8.81 -2.51
CA CYS A 21 -4.85 -8.35 -3.89
C CYS A 21 -5.26 -9.48 -4.84
N ALA A 22 -4.65 -10.66 -4.71
CA ALA A 22 -5.02 -11.83 -5.50
C ALA A 22 -6.48 -12.21 -5.31
N CYS A 23 -6.94 -12.27 -4.05
CA CYS A 23 -8.31 -12.68 -3.72
C CYS A 23 -9.37 -11.72 -4.24
N PHE A 24 -9.06 -10.43 -4.31
CA PHE A 24 -10.00 -9.40 -4.75
C PHE A 24 -9.78 -8.93 -6.19
N GLY A 25 -8.80 -9.49 -6.90
CA GLY A 25 -8.49 -9.07 -8.27
C GLY A 25 -8.00 -7.62 -8.36
N VAL A 26 -7.22 -7.17 -7.36
CA VAL A 26 -6.68 -5.82 -7.26
C VAL A 26 -5.19 -5.83 -7.58
N SER A 27 -4.73 -4.91 -8.42
CA SER A 27 -3.32 -4.77 -8.73
C SER A 27 -2.55 -4.13 -7.56
N LEU A 28 -1.29 -4.52 -7.39
CA LEU A 28 -0.42 -4.04 -6.32
C LEU A 28 0.82 -3.33 -6.86
N ASP A 29 1.04 -2.10 -6.42
CA ASP A 29 2.30 -1.38 -6.63
C ASP A 29 3.17 -1.51 -5.38
N ILE A 30 4.41 -1.95 -5.54
CA ILE A 30 5.39 -2.05 -4.45
C ILE A 30 6.44 -0.96 -4.67
N ILE A 31 6.50 -0.01 -3.75
CA ILE A 31 7.43 1.12 -3.83
C ILE A 31 8.63 0.81 -2.94
N GLU A 32 9.77 0.62 -3.56
CA GLU A 32 11.03 0.31 -2.88
C GLU A 32 11.78 1.59 -2.46
N PRO A 33 12.78 1.52 -1.60
CA PRO A 33 13.34 0.30 -1.01
C PRO A 33 12.45 -0.30 0.09
N CYS A 34 12.43 -1.64 0.17
CA CYS A 34 11.80 -2.35 1.28
C CYS A 34 12.76 -2.50 2.46
N GLY A 35 12.24 -2.65 3.68
CA GLY A 35 13.04 -2.92 4.87
C GLY A 35 13.57 -4.35 4.98
N PHE A 36 13.39 -5.15 3.93
CA PHE A 36 13.86 -6.53 3.80
C PHE A 36 14.24 -6.80 2.34
N PRO A 37 15.05 -7.85 2.05
CA PRO A 37 15.37 -8.20 0.67
C PRO A 37 14.11 -8.62 -0.10
N LEU A 38 13.79 -7.89 -1.17
CA LEU A 38 12.66 -8.18 -2.03
C LEU A 38 13.11 -9.02 -3.23
N SER A 39 12.95 -10.31 -3.14
CA SER A 39 13.23 -11.27 -4.21
C SER A 39 11.99 -12.10 -4.50
N LEU A 40 11.95 -12.73 -5.67
CA LEU A 40 10.87 -13.66 -6.02
C LEU A 40 10.75 -14.79 -4.98
N LYS A 41 11.89 -15.28 -4.48
CA LYS A 41 11.93 -16.31 -3.43
C LYS A 41 11.33 -15.82 -2.11
N SER A 42 11.65 -14.60 -1.67
CA SER A 42 11.09 -14.03 -0.43
C SER A 42 9.60 -13.74 -0.57
N LEU A 43 9.16 -13.27 -1.74
CA LEU A 43 7.74 -13.07 -2.03
C LEU A 43 6.96 -14.39 -1.97
N ARG A 44 7.45 -15.44 -2.62
CA ARG A 44 6.82 -16.77 -2.56
C ARG A 44 6.77 -17.35 -1.16
N ARG A 45 7.80 -17.12 -0.35
CA ARG A 45 7.81 -17.54 1.06
C ARG A 45 6.71 -16.86 1.89
N SER A 46 6.48 -15.56 1.67
CA SER A 46 5.52 -14.75 2.42
C SER A 46 4.10 -14.83 1.86
N ALA A 47 3.96 -14.92 0.55
CA ALA A 47 2.68 -14.86 -0.16
C ALA A 47 2.24 -16.21 -0.73
N MET A 48 3.03 -17.26 -0.57
CA MET A 48 2.77 -18.59 -1.14
C MET A 48 2.62 -18.49 -2.68
N ASP A 49 1.68 -19.21 -3.26
CA ASP A 49 1.44 -19.23 -4.71
C ASP A 49 0.73 -17.97 -5.21
N TYR A 50 0.24 -17.12 -4.32
CA TYR A 50 -0.49 -15.90 -4.69
C TYR A 50 0.39 -14.85 -5.40
N ALA A 51 1.71 -14.90 -5.18
CA ALA A 51 2.63 -14.01 -5.88
C ALA A 51 2.61 -14.21 -7.41
N ASP A 52 2.32 -15.43 -7.86
CA ASP A 52 2.32 -15.77 -9.30
C ASP A 52 1.03 -15.32 -10.01
N ILE A 53 -0.05 -15.07 -9.27
CA ILE A 53 -1.36 -14.69 -9.82
C ILE A 53 -1.75 -13.25 -9.52
N THR A 54 -0.96 -12.54 -8.72
CA THR A 54 -1.20 -11.13 -8.42
C THR A 54 -0.53 -10.25 -9.48
N ASP A 55 -1.28 -9.30 -10.01
CA ASP A 55 -0.71 -8.26 -10.86
C ASP A 55 0.10 -7.28 -9.99
N MET A 56 1.42 -7.42 -10.02
CA MET A 56 2.36 -6.63 -9.22
C MET A 56 3.30 -5.82 -10.09
N VAL A 57 3.49 -4.56 -9.73
CA VAL A 57 4.49 -3.67 -10.33
C VAL A 57 5.43 -3.19 -9.24
N ARG A 58 6.74 -3.35 -9.47
CA ARG A 58 7.79 -2.84 -8.57
C ARG A 58 8.30 -1.51 -9.08
N HIS A 59 8.47 -0.55 -8.17
CA HIS A 59 9.01 0.78 -8.45
C HIS A 59 10.22 1.01 -7.58
N ASP A 60 11.34 1.44 -8.16
CA ASP A 60 12.60 1.64 -7.43
C ASP A 60 12.53 2.76 -6.40
N SER A 61 11.60 3.70 -6.58
CA SER A 61 11.42 4.86 -5.71
C SER A 61 10.00 5.39 -5.77
N TRP A 62 9.67 6.30 -4.85
CA TRP A 62 8.44 7.07 -4.89
C TRP A 62 8.32 7.90 -6.18
N GLU A 63 9.41 8.52 -6.60
CA GLU A 63 9.47 9.34 -7.80
C GLU A 63 9.18 8.52 -9.06
N THR A 64 9.77 7.33 -9.16
CA THR A 64 9.51 6.38 -10.26
C THR A 64 8.05 5.93 -10.25
N PHE A 65 7.49 5.64 -9.08
CA PHE A 65 6.07 5.32 -8.95
C PHE A 65 5.19 6.46 -9.46
N GLN A 66 5.45 7.70 -9.02
CA GLN A 66 4.70 8.86 -9.45
C GLN A 66 4.74 9.08 -10.96
N ALA A 67 5.89 8.82 -11.59
CA ALA A 67 6.08 9.00 -13.02
C ALA A 67 5.37 7.93 -13.87
N ASN A 68 5.25 6.71 -13.35
CA ASN A 68 4.80 5.53 -14.12
C ASN A 68 3.43 4.98 -13.70
N ARG A 69 2.85 5.49 -12.62
CA ARG A 69 1.58 4.96 -12.11
C ARG A 69 0.40 5.24 -13.02
N GLU A 70 -0.63 4.43 -12.89
CA GLU A 70 -1.90 4.68 -13.54
C GLU A 70 -2.52 6.01 -13.08
N PRO A 71 -3.20 6.76 -13.97
CA PRO A 71 -3.90 7.98 -13.57
C PRO A 71 -4.99 7.72 -12.54
N GLY A 72 -5.25 8.70 -11.69
CA GLY A 72 -6.28 8.65 -10.66
C GLY A 72 -5.81 9.26 -9.36
N ARG A 73 -6.72 9.33 -8.38
CA ARG A 73 -6.41 9.89 -7.08
C ARG A 73 -5.54 8.93 -6.26
N LEU A 74 -4.63 9.51 -5.48
CA LEU A 74 -3.89 8.82 -4.42
C LEU A 74 -4.60 9.05 -3.09
N ILE A 75 -5.03 7.99 -2.45
CA ILE A 75 -5.72 8.01 -1.16
C ILE A 75 -4.81 7.38 -0.12
N LEU A 76 -4.29 8.17 0.81
CA LEU A 76 -3.40 7.67 1.86
C LEU A 76 -4.19 7.15 3.05
N LEU A 77 -3.96 5.91 3.44
CA LEU A 77 -4.44 5.36 4.71
C LEU A 77 -3.44 5.74 5.81
N THR A 78 -3.87 6.59 6.74
CA THR A 78 -3.00 7.12 7.80
C THR A 78 -3.79 7.41 9.06
N THR A 79 -3.18 7.20 10.21
CA THR A 79 -3.77 7.55 11.52
C THR A 79 -3.90 9.06 11.72
N LYS A 80 -3.23 9.87 10.91
CA LYS A 80 -3.23 11.33 10.96
C LYS A 80 -4.39 11.97 10.18
N ALA A 81 -5.25 11.18 9.56
CA ALA A 81 -6.39 11.68 8.80
C ALA A 81 -7.58 12.03 9.70
N ASP A 82 -8.39 12.99 9.26
CA ASP A 82 -9.67 13.32 9.89
C ASP A 82 -10.81 12.49 9.30
N ALA A 83 -10.80 12.26 7.99
CA ALA A 83 -11.81 11.47 7.29
C ALA A 83 -11.72 9.99 7.66
N ILE A 84 -12.87 9.34 7.83
CA ILE A 84 -13.00 7.94 8.21
C ILE A 84 -13.28 7.10 6.96
N LEU A 85 -12.69 5.92 6.89
CA LEU A 85 -12.82 4.99 5.75
C LEU A 85 -14.29 4.73 5.37
N TRP A 86 -15.18 4.57 6.35
CA TRP A 86 -16.59 4.24 6.12
C TRP A 86 -17.36 5.33 5.37
N ASP A 87 -16.96 6.58 5.54
CA ASP A 87 -17.62 7.74 4.95
C ASP A 87 -16.98 8.18 3.64
N PHE A 88 -15.87 7.54 3.24
CA PHE A 88 -15.14 7.91 2.05
C PHE A 88 -15.69 7.22 0.80
N LYS A 89 -15.91 7.99 -0.25
CA LYS A 89 -16.40 7.48 -1.54
C LYS A 89 -15.25 7.25 -2.48
N PHE A 90 -14.87 5.98 -2.64
CA PHE A 90 -13.84 5.55 -3.59
C PHE A 90 -14.35 5.60 -5.03
N LYS A 91 -13.40 5.79 -5.94
CA LYS A 91 -13.59 5.63 -7.40
C LYS A 91 -12.81 4.42 -7.88
N SER A 92 -13.26 3.83 -8.99
CA SER A 92 -12.58 2.66 -9.58
C SER A 92 -11.13 2.94 -9.99
N THR A 93 -10.78 4.21 -10.23
CA THR A 93 -9.46 4.67 -10.63
C THR A 93 -8.55 5.07 -9.46
N ASP A 94 -9.03 4.98 -8.22
CA ASP A 94 -8.23 5.33 -7.05
C ASP A 94 -7.11 4.33 -6.78
N THR A 95 -6.00 4.83 -6.25
CA THR A 95 -4.93 4.03 -5.66
C THR A 95 -4.89 4.28 -4.16
N LEU A 96 -5.11 3.23 -3.37
CA LEU A 96 -4.99 3.30 -1.91
C LEU A 96 -3.54 3.07 -1.52
N VAL A 97 -2.93 4.08 -0.89
CA VAL A 97 -1.52 4.06 -0.45
C VAL A 97 -1.44 3.64 1.01
N MET A 98 -0.65 2.60 1.26
CA MET A 98 -0.34 2.07 2.59
C MET A 98 1.09 2.46 2.96
N GLY A 99 1.28 3.09 4.11
CA GLY A 99 2.59 3.48 4.61
C GLY A 99 3.39 2.31 5.21
N ARG A 100 4.65 2.60 5.56
CA ARG A 100 5.50 1.65 6.31
C ARG A 100 4.86 1.32 7.65
N GLU A 101 5.00 0.10 8.07
CA GLU A 101 4.48 -0.38 9.36
C GLU A 101 5.15 0.36 10.52
N SER A 102 6.45 0.61 10.42
CA SER A 102 7.25 1.24 11.49
C SER A 102 7.07 2.76 11.60
N ALA A 103 6.84 3.46 10.47
CA ALA A 103 6.95 4.93 10.42
C ALA A 103 5.96 5.63 9.48
N GLY A 104 5.00 4.91 8.88
CA GLY A 104 4.08 5.51 7.92
C GLY A 104 4.80 6.04 6.68
N VAL A 105 4.48 7.27 6.27
CA VAL A 105 5.09 7.93 5.12
C VAL A 105 5.72 9.26 5.52
N PRO A 106 6.77 9.72 4.81
CA PRO A 106 7.30 11.08 5.01
C PRO A 106 6.31 12.14 4.54
N ASN A 107 6.53 13.38 4.98
CA ASN A 107 5.65 14.51 4.65
C ASN A 107 5.49 14.73 3.14
N GLU A 108 6.53 14.49 2.37
CA GLU A 108 6.49 14.58 0.91
C GLU A 108 5.43 13.66 0.31
N VAL A 109 5.39 12.42 0.73
CA VAL A 109 4.40 11.43 0.27
C VAL A 109 3.00 11.77 0.79
N HIS A 110 2.90 12.17 2.06
CA HIS A 110 1.63 12.60 2.67
C HIS A 110 1.01 13.74 1.86
N ASN A 111 1.80 14.76 1.55
CA ASN A 111 1.33 15.95 0.83
C ASN A 111 1.04 15.69 -0.66
N ALA A 112 1.67 14.68 -1.24
CA ALA A 112 1.42 14.29 -2.63
C ALA A 112 0.13 13.50 -2.83
N CYS A 113 -0.47 12.97 -1.76
CA CYS A 113 -1.74 12.27 -1.83
C CYS A 113 -2.92 13.23 -1.88
N ASP A 114 -3.91 12.90 -2.71
CA ASP A 114 -5.09 13.74 -2.94
C ASP A 114 -6.04 13.74 -1.75
N SER A 115 -6.13 12.65 -1.03
CA SER A 115 -6.99 12.49 0.16
C SER A 115 -6.31 11.62 1.21
N HIS A 116 -6.72 11.82 2.45
CA HIS A 116 -6.22 11.08 3.61
C HIS A 116 -7.39 10.51 4.37
N ILE A 117 -7.35 9.22 4.68
CA ILE A 117 -8.39 8.51 5.42
C ILE A 117 -7.78 7.67 6.53
N LYS A 118 -8.57 7.37 7.54
CA LYS A 118 -8.16 6.49 8.64
C LYS A 118 -9.17 5.37 8.87
N LEU A 119 -8.66 4.25 9.36
CA LEU A 119 -9.48 3.22 9.99
C LEU A 119 -9.69 3.63 11.45
N PRO A 120 -10.95 3.78 11.91
CA PRO A 120 -11.20 4.01 13.33
C PRO A 120 -10.73 2.80 14.12
N MET A 121 -9.96 3.07 15.19
CA MET A 121 -9.45 2.02 16.06
C MET A 121 -9.98 2.22 17.47
N TYR A 122 -10.24 1.11 18.15
CA TYR A 122 -10.78 1.13 19.50
C TYR A 122 -9.66 1.34 20.55
N GLY A 123 -9.94 2.21 21.51
CA GLY A 123 -9.07 2.43 22.68
C GLY A 123 -7.70 3.02 22.30
N LYS A 124 -6.64 2.38 22.79
CA LYS A 124 -5.25 2.81 22.58
C LYS A 124 -4.58 2.15 21.37
N ALA A 125 -5.30 1.38 20.58
CA ALA A 125 -4.76 0.74 19.39
C ALA A 125 -4.33 1.80 18.36
N ARG A 126 -3.15 1.61 17.76
CA ARG A 126 -2.52 2.59 16.85
C ARG A 126 -2.28 2.06 15.45
N SER A 127 -2.27 0.74 15.30
CA SER A 127 -1.95 0.10 14.04
C SER A 127 -2.73 -1.21 13.89
N LEU A 128 -3.13 -1.46 12.68
CA LEU A 128 -3.79 -2.70 12.30
C LEU A 128 -2.78 -3.73 11.81
#